data_9d9fc4aba0c8e4e0bc3b235de3e498a5
#
_entry.id   9d9fc4aba0c8e4e0bc3b235de3e498a5
#
_cell.length_a   1.000
_cell.length_b   1.000
_cell.length_c   1.000
_cell.angle_alpha   90.00
_cell.angle_beta   90.00
_cell.angle_gamma   90.00
#
_symmetry.space_group_name_H-M   'P 1'
#
loop_
_entity.id
_entity.type
_entity.pdbx_description
1 polymer ?
#
loop_
_entity_poly.entity_id
_entity_poly.type
_entity_poly.pdbx_seq_one_letter_code
_entity_poly.pdbx_strand_id
1 'polypeptide(L)'
;MDDQLRQAALDFHEFPIPGKIEVTPTKSLATQRDLALAYSPGVAAPCLAIQADPADSYKYTSRGNLVAVISNGTAVLGLGNIGALAGKPVMEGKGVLFKKFAGVNVFDIEINEHDPDKLVEII
;
A
#
# COMPACT_ATOMS: atom_id res chain seq x y z
N MET A 1 -13.07 5.72 -25.08
CA MET A 1 -12.71 6.89 -24.22
C MET A 1 -12.31 8.01 -25.15
N ASP A 2 -12.94 9.17 -25.00
CA ASP A 2 -12.58 10.33 -25.81
C ASP A 2 -11.22 10.94 -25.38
N ASP A 3 -10.62 11.74 -26.26
CA ASP A 3 -9.28 12.28 -26.04
C ASP A 3 -9.23 13.27 -24.87
N GLN A 4 -10.31 13.99 -24.62
CA GLN A 4 -10.39 14.94 -23.51
C GLN A 4 -10.37 14.23 -22.16
N LEU A 5 -11.17 13.19 -22.00
CA LEU A 5 -11.17 12.36 -20.78
C LEU A 5 -9.83 11.65 -20.59
N ARG A 6 -9.26 11.15 -21.68
CA ARG A 6 -7.95 10.51 -21.66
C ARG A 6 -6.87 11.44 -21.12
N GLN A 7 -6.78 12.65 -21.65
CA GLN A 7 -5.78 13.62 -21.21
C GLN A 7 -6.03 14.06 -19.76
N ALA A 8 -7.27 14.32 -19.39
CA ALA A 8 -7.63 14.67 -18.00
C ALA A 8 -7.25 13.56 -17.02
N ALA A 9 -7.43 12.30 -17.40
CA ALA A 9 -7.05 11.16 -16.56
C ALA A 9 -5.52 11.04 -16.40
N LEU A 10 -4.76 11.29 -17.47
CA LEU A 10 -3.29 11.31 -17.39
C LEU A 10 -2.81 12.43 -16.46
N ASP A 11 -3.33 13.64 -16.64
CA ASP A 11 -2.99 14.79 -15.80
C ASP A 11 -3.36 14.55 -14.33
N PHE A 12 -4.51 13.95 -14.07
CA PHE A 12 -4.95 13.61 -12.72
C PHE A 12 -3.98 12.63 -12.02
N HIS A 13 -3.40 11.68 -12.76
CA HIS A 13 -2.47 10.72 -12.21
C HIS A 13 -1.04 11.24 -12.07
N GLU A 14 -0.67 12.24 -12.85
CA GLU A 14 0.66 12.83 -12.84
C GLU A 14 0.79 13.99 -11.85
N PHE A 15 -0.24 14.83 -11.73
CA PHE A 15 -0.19 16.10 -11.01
C PHE A 15 -1.17 16.16 -9.83
N PRO A 16 -0.82 16.92 -8.75
CA PRO A 16 0.44 17.62 -8.49
C PRO A 16 1.58 16.68 -8.09
N ILE A 17 1.27 15.47 -7.67
CA ILE A 17 2.22 14.43 -7.25
C ILE A 17 1.85 13.14 -7.97
N PRO A 18 2.83 12.40 -8.56
CA PRO A 18 2.54 11.14 -9.24
C PRO A 18 1.83 10.12 -8.35
N GLY A 19 0.82 9.45 -8.93
CA GLY A 19 0.04 8.43 -8.24
C GLY A 19 -1.13 8.99 -7.43
N LYS A 20 -1.84 8.11 -6.72
CA LYS A 20 -3.05 8.45 -5.95
C LYS A 20 -2.92 8.20 -4.46
N ILE A 21 -1.83 7.57 -4.03
CA ILE A 21 -1.59 7.24 -2.62
C ILE A 21 -0.21 7.73 -2.17
N GLU A 22 -0.08 7.95 -0.89
CA GLU A 22 1.20 8.21 -0.24
C GLU A 22 1.26 7.45 1.10
N VAL A 23 2.47 7.21 1.59
CA VAL A 23 2.71 6.64 2.92
C VAL A 23 3.11 7.77 3.86
N THR A 24 2.27 8.04 4.84
CA THR A 24 2.44 9.17 5.77
C THR A 24 2.69 8.65 7.19
N PRO A 25 3.77 9.08 7.85
CA PRO A 25 3.99 8.79 9.27
C PRO A 25 2.88 9.35 10.16
N THR A 26 2.53 8.60 11.20
CA THR A 26 1.53 9.03 12.20
C THR A 26 2.15 9.70 13.42
N LYS A 27 3.48 9.70 13.52
CA LYS A 27 4.26 10.24 14.63
C LYS A 27 5.21 11.31 14.13
N SER A 28 5.53 12.28 15.00
CA SER A 28 6.57 13.25 14.72
C SER A 28 7.97 12.62 14.77
N LEU A 29 8.86 13.03 13.87
CA LEU A 29 10.28 12.72 13.87
C LEU A 29 11.12 14.02 13.85
N ALA A 30 10.74 15.00 14.67
CA ALA A 30 11.37 16.33 14.65
C ALA A 30 12.61 16.43 15.54
N THR A 31 12.76 15.53 16.53
CA THR A 31 13.83 15.61 17.54
C THR A 31 14.66 14.33 17.61
N GLN A 32 15.84 14.40 18.23
CA GLN A 32 16.67 13.24 18.54
C GLN A 32 15.91 12.23 19.43
N ARG A 33 15.09 12.72 20.36
CA ARG A 33 14.26 11.88 21.21
C ARG A 33 13.22 11.14 20.38
N ASP A 34 12.56 11.81 19.46
CA ASP A 34 11.58 11.18 18.56
C ASP A 34 12.21 10.02 17.78
N LEU A 35 13.40 10.25 17.24
CA LEU A 35 14.14 9.21 16.50
C LEU A 35 14.52 8.03 17.42
N ALA A 36 14.96 8.31 18.64
CA ALA A 36 15.30 7.27 19.62
C ALA A 36 14.06 6.44 20.03
N LEU A 37 12.87 7.01 20.05
CA LEU A 37 11.62 6.31 20.34
C LEU A 37 11.12 5.53 19.14
N ALA A 38 11.18 6.13 17.94
CA ALA A 38 10.65 5.53 16.73
C ALA A 38 11.52 4.42 16.15
N TYR A 39 12.82 4.49 16.38
CA TYR A 39 13.80 3.55 15.86
C TYR A 39 14.76 3.09 16.96
N SER A 40 16.06 3.24 16.78
CA SER A 40 17.04 2.72 17.75
C SER A 40 17.35 3.76 18.85
N PRO A 41 17.36 3.37 20.13
CA PRO A 41 17.16 2.03 20.71
C PRO A 41 15.71 1.71 21.12
N GLY A 42 14.81 2.68 21.12
CA GLY A 42 13.46 2.55 21.69
C GLY A 42 12.58 1.50 21.02
N VAL A 43 12.77 1.25 19.72
CA VAL A 43 11.99 0.26 18.96
C VAL A 43 12.12 -1.18 19.50
N ALA A 44 13.15 -1.47 20.28
CA ALA A 44 13.30 -2.77 20.92
C ALA A 44 12.17 -3.07 21.92
N ALA A 45 11.62 -2.05 22.57
CA ALA A 45 10.55 -2.24 23.55
C ALA A 45 9.27 -2.83 22.93
N PRO A 46 8.64 -2.25 21.88
CA PRO A 46 7.51 -2.86 21.24
C PRO A 46 7.83 -4.20 20.55
N CYS A 47 9.04 -4.38 20.02
CA CYS A 47 9.45 -5.67 19.46
C CYS A 47 9.41 -6.78 20.51
N LEU A 48 9.96 -6.56 21.69
CA LEU A 48 9.96 -7.53 22.79
C LEU A 48 8.55 -7.77 23.34
N ALA A 49 7.71 -6.73 23.41
CA ALA A 49 6.32 -6.88 23.81
C ALA A 49 5.55 -7.79 22.85
N ILE A 50 5.69 -7.58 21.54
CA ILE A 50 5.05 -8.42 20.51
C ILE A 50 5.62 -9.85 20.52
N GLN A 51 6.90 -10.02 20.76
CA GLN A 51 7.50 -11.35 20.90
C GLN A 51 6.90 -12.11 22.08
N ALA A 52 6.64 -11.44 23.19
CA ALA A 52 6.03 -12.02 24.36
C ALA A 52 4.53 -12.30 24.18
N ASP A 53 3.81 -11.39 23.53
CA ASP A 53 2.40 -11.57 23.18
C ASP A 53 2.14 -11.06 21.75
N PRO A 54 1.97 -11.95 20.77
CA PRO A 54 1.70 -11.57 19.38
C PRO A 54 0.48 -10.67 19.18
N ALA A 55 -0.51 -10.69 20.07
CA ALA A 55 -1.68 -9.82 20.01
C ALA A 55 -1.31 -8.34 20.17
N ASP A 56 -0.22 -8.03 20.83
CA ASP A 56 0.30 -6.68 20.97
C ASP A 56 0.74 -6.05 19.63
N SER A 57 0.85 -6.85 18.55
CA SER A 57 1.07 -6.32 17.21
C SER A 57 -0.04 -5.35 16.76
N TYR A 58 -1.27 -5.58 17.18
CA TYR A 58 -2.39 -4.68 16.93
C TYR A 58 -2.31 -3.36 17.70
N LYS A 59 -1.58 -3.36 18.81
CA LYS A 59 -1.40 -2.19 19.69
C LYS A 59 -0.22 -1.32 19.26
N TYR A 60 0.87 -1.96 18.81
CA TYR A 60 2.13 -1.27 18.56
C TYR A 60 2.49 -1.13 17.08
N THR A 61 1.68 -1.63 16.16
CA THR A 61 1.88 -1.50 14.72
C THR A 61 0.63 -1.07 14.00
N SER A 62 0.75 -0.73 12.72
CA SER A 62 -0.38 -0.43 11.83
C SER A 62 -1.18 -1.66 11.38
N ARG A 63 -0.83 -2.86 11.86
CA ARG A 63 -1.42 -4.13 11.41
C ARG A 63 -2.95 -4.16 11.43
N GLY A 64 -3.58 -3.49 12.38
CA GLY A 64 -5.04 -3.49 12.54
C GLY A 64 -5.81 -2.78 11.43
N ASN A 65 -5.16 -1.91 10.67
CA ASN A 65 -5.81 -1.11 9.61
C ASN A 65 -4.88 -0.86 8.42
N LEU A 66 -4.19 -1.90 7.96
CA LEU A 66 -3.32 -1.82 6.78
C LEU A 66 -3.50 -3.09 5.95
N VAL A 67 -3.97 -2.94 4.71
CA VAL A 67 -4.29 -4.04 3.80
C VAL A 67 -3.48 -3.90 2.51
N ALA A 68 -2.92 -5.00 2.04
CA ALA A 68 -2.26 -5.06 0.74
C ALA A 68 -3.25 -5.56 -0.33
N VAL A 69 -3.36 -4.83 -1.43
CA VAL A 69 -3.98 -5.31 -2.67
C VAL A 69 -2.89 -5.92 -3.54
N ILE A 70 -3.01 -7.20 -3.85
CA ILE A 70 -1.99 -7.93 -4.61
C ILE A 70 -2.54 -8.28 -5.98
N SER A 71 -1.76 -8.03 -7.04
CA SER A 71 -2.14 -8.32 -8.41
C SER A 71 -0.92 -8.70 -9.25
N ASN A 72 -1.14 -9.57 -10.24
CA ASN A 72 -0.16 -9.83 -11.30
C ASN A 72 -0.52 -9.14 -12.63
N GLY A 73 -1.62 -8.38 -12.67
CA GLY A 73 -2.06 -7.64 -13.85
C GLY A 73 -2.54 -8.48 -15.02
N THR A 74 -2.93 -9.74 -14.79
CA THR A 74 -3.32 -10.66 -15.88
C THR A 74 -4.77 -10.52 -16.33
N ALA A 75 -5.63 -9.90 -15.53
CA ALA A 75 -7.06 -9.74 -15.83
C ALA A 75 -7.58 -8.39 -15.33
N VAL A 76 -7.08 -7.31 -15.91
CA VAL A 76 -7.52 -5.95 -15.59
C VAL A 76 -8.79 -5.61 -16.36
N LEU A 77 -9.82 -5.16 -15.66
CA LEU A 77 -11.16 -4.92 -16.22
C LEU A 77 -11.10 -3.99 -17.46
N GLY A 78 -11.60 -4.51 -18.58
CA GLY A 78 -11.63 -3.80 -19.85
C GLY A 78 -10.31 -3.80 -20.64
N LEU A 79 -9.20 -4.25 -20.04
CA LEU A 79 -7.87 -4.21 -20.65
C LEU A 79 -7.21 -5.60 -20.76
N GLY A 80 -7.70 -6.59 -19.99
CA GLY A 80 -7.15 -7.95 -19.99
C GLY A 80 -5.79 -8.06 -19.33
N ASN A 81 -4.90 -8.84 -19.94
CA ASN A 81 -3.53 -9.05 -19.43
C ASN A 81 -2.61 -7.94 -19.91
N ILE A 82 -2.43 -6.93 -19.09
CA ILE A 82 -1.55 -5.79 -19.37
C ILE A 82 -0.24 -5.83 -18.58
N GLY A 83 -0.07 -6.84 -17.73
CA GLY A 83 1.11 -7.01 -16.90
C GLY A 83 1.01 -6.32 -15.53
N ALA A 84 1.90 -6.74 -14.65
CA ALA A 84 1.90 -6.32 -13.25
C ALA A 84 2.04 -4.79 -13.10
N LEU A 85 3.06 -4.21 -13.71
CA LEU A 85 3.36 -2.77 -13.56
C LEU A 85 2.24 -1.88 -14.12
N ALA A 86 1.72 -2.21 -15.30
CA ALA A 86 0.65 -1.42 -15.94
C ALA A 86 -0.67 -1.50 -15.16
N GLY A 87 -0.88 -2.53 -14.35
CA GLY A 87 -2.04 -2.67 -13.48
C GLY A 87 -2.05 -1.76 -12.25
N LYS A 88 -0.91 -1.18 -11.89
CA LYS A 88 -0.75 -0.39 -10.65
C LYS A 88 -1.75 0.76 -10.51
N PRO A 89 -2.04 1.58 -11.52
CA PRO A 89 -3.02 2.66 -11.37
C PRO A 89 -4.41 2.17 -10.92
N VAL A 90 -4.83 0.99 -11.38
CA VAL A 90 -6.10 0.38 -10.96
C VAL A 90 -6.03 -0.07 -9.51
N MET A 91 -4.90 -0.65 -9.08
CA MET A 91 -4.72 -1.12 -7.71
C MET A 91 -4.65 0.05 -6.71
N GLU A 92 -3.97 1.14 -7.06
CA GLU A 92 -4.03 2.38 -6.29
C GLU A 92 -5.45 2.95 -6.21
N GLY A 93 -6.21 2.88 -7.30
CA GLY A 93 -7.62 3.26 -7.33
C GLY A 93 -8.46 2.47 -6.33
N LYS A 94 -8.25 1.15 -6.22
CA LYS A 94 -8.88 0.32 -5.18
C LYS A 94 -8.52 0.82 -3.79
N GLY A 95 -7.26 1.13 -3.55
CA GLY A 95 -6.80 1.67 -2.27
C GLY A 95 -7.51 2.96 -1.88
N VAL A 96 -7.66 3.88 -2.82
CA VAL A 96 -8.40 5.14 -2.62
C VAL A 96 -9.86 4.89 -2.27
N LEU A 97 -10.53 3.95 -2.95
CA LEU A 97 -11.91 3.61 -2.67
C LEU A 97 -12.09 2.98 -1.28
N PHE A 98 -11.21 2.06 -0.89
CA PHE A 98 -11.21 1.49 0.46
C PHE A 98 -11.03 2.56 1.53
N LYS A 99 -10.12 3.50 1.31
CA LYS A 99 -9.92 4.61 2.25
C LYS A 99 -11.17 5.49 2.36
N LYS A 100 -11.74 5.89 1.23
CA LYS A 100 -12.90 6.78 1.18
C LYS A 100 -14.14 6.17 1.81
N PHE A 101 -14.44 4.91 1.52
CA PHE A 101 -15.70 4.29 1.90
C PHE A 101 -15.62 3.45 3.18
N ALA A 102 -14.44 2.98 3.56
CA ALA A 102 -14.29 2.11 4.73
C ALA A 102 -13.24 2.59 5.73
N GLY A 103 -12.50 3.67 5.44
CA GLY A 103 -11.45 4.17 6.33
C GLY A 103 -10.25 3.24 6.45
N VAL A 104 -10.10 2.27 5.54
CA VAL A 104 -9.01 1.29 5.55
C VAL A 104 -7.81 1.85 4.81
N ASN A 105 -6.64 1.79 5.42
CA ASN A 105 -5.38 2.11 4.75
C ASN A 105 -4.97 0.94 3.85
N VAL A 106 -4.73 1.23 2.58
CA VAL A 106 -4.41 0.22 1.57
C VAL A 106 -3.18 0.63 0.78
N PHE A 107 -2.32 -0.31 0.52
CA PHE A 107 -1.23 -0.21 -0.46
C PHE A 107 -1.31 -1.37 -1.43
N ASP A 108 -0.60 -1.28 -2.54
CA ASP A 108 -0.65 -2.28 -3.59
C ASP A 108 0.72 -2.94 -3.80
N ILE A 109 0.68 -4.21 -4.17
CA ILE A 109 1.85 -5.00 -4.54
C ILE A 109 1.59 -5.64 -5.90
N GLU A 110 2.40 -5.31 -6.88
CA GLU A 110 2.36 -5.88 -8.22
C GLU A 110 3.45 -6.96 -8.32
N ILE A 111 3.03 -8.20 -8.63
CA ILE A 111 3.92 -9.35 -8.73
C ILE A 111 3.95 -9.85 -10.16
N ASN A 112 5.11 -9.84 -10.77
CA ASN A 112 5.29 -10.33 -12.15
C ASN A 112 5.47 -11.85 -12.16
N GLU A 113 4.44 -12.58 -11.73
CA GLU A 113 4.38 -14.03 -11.77
C GLU A 113 3.02 -14.47 -12.34
N HIS A 114 3.04 -15.22 -13.43
CA HIS A 114 1.84 -15.65 -14.15
C HIS A 114 1.37 -17.05 -13.74
N ASP A 115 2.25 -17.88 -13.19
CA ASP A 115 1.89 -19.20 -12.68
C ASP A 115 1.11 -19.05 -11.36
N PRO A 116 -0.15 -19.50 -11.27
CA PRO A 116 -0.96 -19.33 -10.07
C PRO A 116 -0.37 -20.01 -8.82
N ASP A 117 0.23 -21.17 -8.98
CA ASP A 117 0.82 -21.91 -7.83
C ASP A 117 2.03 -21.18 -7.29
N LYS A 118 2.89 -20.68 -8.17
CA LYS A 118 4.04 -19.85 -7.76
C LYS A 118 3.61 -18.52 -7.14
N LEU A 119 2.56 -17.89 -7.68
CA LEU A 119 2.01 -16.67 -7.11
C LEU A 119 1.51 -16.89 -5.68
N VAL A 120 0.83 -18.00 -5.42
CA VAL A 120 0.38 -18.38 -4.07
C VAL A 120 1.55 -18.58 -3.12
N GLU A 121 2.65 -19.18 -3.59
CA GLU A 121 3.87 -19.36 -2.78
C GLU A 121 4.57 -18.04 -2.42
N ILE A 122 4.42 -17.00 -3.26
CA ILE A 122 5.01 -15.67 -3.02
C ILE A 122 4.21 -14.90 -1.98
N ILE A 123 2.90 -15.06 -1.97
CA ILE A 123 1.98 -14.35 -1.08
C ILE A 123 1.96 -14.97 0.31
#